data_8d4cb57cff9fe9b753b356bcb099e88a
#
_entry.id   8d4cb57cff9fe9b753b356bcb099e88a
#
_cell.length_a   1.000
_cell.length_b   1.000
_cell.length_c   1.000
_cell.angle_alpha   90.00
_cell.angle_beta   90.00
_cell.angle_gamma   90.00
#
_symmetry.space_group_name_H-M   'P 1'
#
loop_
_entity.id
_entity.type
_entity.pdbx_description
1 polymer ?
#
loop_
_entity_poly.entity_id
_entity_poly.type
_entity_poly.pdbx_seq_one_letter_code
_entity_poly.pdbx_strand_id
1 'polypeptide(L)'
;MNNKFWPNGKKFAFTVIDDTDNSTMENAPIIYDFLKKNGIFTTKSIWTRDGDSSSEYDSVNGDTLENEEYFQWVKNLKESGFEICLHSSTWSCSERTQIIEAFKTFEESFNRSSILIQHNDHKKCESIYWGSKRLTFPLNIIFELLALINPRGVRSTIYQGENEKSKFFWGDISLEKVDYIRNLTFDEINLFNVTKYIAHQRRNTKYVNNWFISSEAPDCDSFINLLNKKNIDKLETENGLCIIYTHFGNNFLKEGKLDSSFKEAIKYLSSKNGWYVPATDILLHLDQKIGTPRLSYFDELSLGFK
;
A
#
# COMPACT_ATOMS: atom_id res chain seq x y z
N MET A 1 13.44 3.47 22.35
CA MET A 1 13.60 2.06 21.89
C MET A 1 15.08 1.73 21.81
N ASN A 2 15.48 0.50 22.19
CA ASN A 2 16.90 0.10 22.19
C ASN A 2 17.50 0.23 20.79
N ASN A 3 18.76 0.67 20.69
CA ASN A 3 19.56 0.78 19.45
C ASN A 3 19.70 -0.52 18.61
N LYS A 4 18.96 -1.58 18.96
CA LYS A 4 18.96 -2.91 18.32
C LYS A 4 17.60 -3.31 17.74
N PHE A 5 16.64 -2.38 17.61
CA PHE A 5 15.32 -2.74 17.06
C PHE A 5 15.43 -3.10 15.58
N TRP A 6 16.09 -2.26 14.80
CA TRP A 6 16.28 -2.48 13.36
C TRP A 6 17.54 -3.34 13.08
N PRO A 7 17.56 -4.13 12.00
CA PRO A 7 18.69 -4.99 11.63
C PRO A 7 19.98 -4.19 11.40
N ASN A 8 21.11 -4.82 11.61
CA ASN A 8 22.45 -4.31 11.29
C ASN A 8 22.78 -2.91 11.86
N GLY A 9 22.20 -2.59 13.03
CA GLY A 9 22.45 -1.29 13.69
C GLY A 9 21.82 -0.10 12.98
N LYS A 10 20.85 -0.33 12.11
CA LYS A 10 20.06 0.73 11.46
C LYS A 10 19.24 1.51 12.48
N LYS A 11 19.00 2.79 12.20
CA LYS A 11 18.30 3.70 13.09
C LYS A 11 16.78 3.71 12.86
N PHE A 12 16.34 3.54 11.63
CA PHE A 12 14.92 3.55 11.25
C PHE A 12 14.71 2.64 10.05
N ALA A 13 13.47 2.28 9.76
CA ALA A 13 13.10 1.60 8.53
C ALA A 13 12.26 2.52 7.64
N PHE A 14 12.47 2.38 6.34
CA PHE A 14 11.76 3.16 5.33
C PHE A 14 11.50 2.31 4.09
N THR A 15 10.29 2.42 3.57
CA THR A 15 9.92 1.90 2.25
C THR A 15 8.83 2.74 1.60
N VAL A 16 8.61 2.51 0.32
CA VAL A 16 7.50 3.05 -0.46
C VAL A 16 6.71 1.90 -1.04
N ILE A 17 5.39 1.99 -1.01
CA ILE A 17 4.48 1.18 -1.79
C ILE A 17 3.95 2.07 -2.90
N ASP A 18 4.39 1.79 -4.11
CA ASP A 18 3.97 2.51 -5.32
C ASP A 18 2.73 1.83 -5.89
N ASP A 19 1.59 2.48 -5.75
CA ASP A 19 0.37 2.10 -6.43
C ASP A 19 0.53 2.38 -7.93
N THR A 20 0.12 1.43 -8.76
CA THR A 20 0.50 1.44 -10.19
C THR A 20 -0.27 2.43 -11.06
N ASP A 21 -1.20 3.18 -10.47
CA ASP A 21 -1.98 4.20 -11.16
C ASP A 21 -1.08 5.18 -11.92
N ASN A 22 -1.38 5.39 -13.20
CA ASN A 22 -0.62 6.23 -14.14
C ASN A 22 0.86 5.83 -14.33
N SER A 23 1.24 4.62 -13.91
CA SER A 23 2.59 4.10 -14.07
C SER A 23 2.77 3.52 -15.48
N THR A 24 3.77 4.01 -16.21
CA THR A 24 4.06 3.61 -17.60
C THR A 24 5.55 3.41 -17.81
N MET A 25 5.93 2.79 -18.94
CA MET A 25 7.32 2.68 -19.37
C MET A 25 8.01 4.04 -19.56
N GLU A 26 7.25 5.12 -19.74
CA GLU A 26 7.80 6.47 -19.88
C GLU A 26 8.23 7.09 -18.54
N ASN A 27 7.63 6.66 -17.41
CA ASN A 27 7.88 7.27 -16.11
C ASN A 27 8.53 6.31 -15.10
N ALA A 28 7.99 5.13 -14.92
CA ALA A 28 8.41 4.21 -13.85
C ALA A 28 9.90 3.83 -13.92
N PRO A 29 10.48 3.43 -15.06
CA PRO A 29 11.88 3.03 -15.12
C PRO A 29 12.84 4.11 -14.62
N ILE A 30 12.60 5.38 -14.97
CA ILE A 30 13.44 6.51 -14.59
C ILE A 30 13.45 6.69 -13.06
N ILE A 31 12.29 6.51 -12.41
CA ILE A 31 12.16 6.66 -10.97
C ILE A 31 12.85 5.51 -10.25
N TYR A 32 12.60 4.28 -10.69
CA TYR A 32 13.14 3.08 -10.06
C TYR A 32 14.67 2.97 -10.22
N ASP A 33 15.21 3.36 -11.35
CA ASP A 33 16.66 3.46 -11.55
C ASP A 33 17.30 4.49 -10.59
N PHE A 34 16.61 5.60 -10.36
CA PHE A 34 17.07 6.59 -9.40
C PHE A 34 17.01 6.09 -7.95
N LEU A 35 15.94 5.40 -7.55
CA LEU A 35 15.83 4.77 -6.24
C LEU A 35 16.93 3.71 -6.03
N LYS A 36 17.12 2.83 -7.00
CA LYS A 36 18.17 1.80 -7.00
C LYS A 36 19.57 2.41 -6.85
N LYS A 37 19.88 3.48 -7.62
CA LYS A 37 21.15 4.20 -7.53
C LYS A 37 21.41 4.79 -6.15
N ASN A 38 20.36 5.11 -5.39
CA ASN A 38 20.46 5.62 -4.03
C ASN A 38 20.31 4.52 -2.96
N GLY A 39 20.27 3.24 -3.34
CA GLY A 39 20.18 2.11 -2.42
C GLY A 39 18.85 2.01 -1.68
N ILE A 40 17.77 2.54 -2.27
CA ILE A 40 16.41 2.49 -1.71
C ILE A 40 15.61 1.46 -2.50
N PHE A 41 15.26 0.36 -1.84
CA PHE A 41 14.44 -0.70 -2.41
C PHE A 41 13.03 -0.62 -1.84
N THR A 42 12.04 -0.75 -2.72
CA THR A 42 10.63 -0.47 -2.42
C THR A 42 9.74 -1.58 -2.95
N THR A 43 8.43 -1.46 -2.75
CA THR A 43 7.41 -2.36 -3.26
C THR A 43 6.66 -1.69 -4.41
N LYS A 44 6.69 -2.30 -5.59
CA LYS A 44 5.92 -1.90 -6.78
C LYS A 44 4.66 -2.75 -6.85
N SER A 45 3.50 -2.13 -6.84
CA SER A 45 2.29 -2.84 -7.21
C SER A 45 2.07 -2.82 -8.73
N ILE A 46 1.39 -3.82 -9.26
CA ILE A 46 1.15 -3.96 -10.70
C ILE A 46 -0.26 -4.45 -11.00
N TRP A 47 -0.74 -4.15 -12.19
CA TRP A 47 -1.89 -4.80 -12.81
C TRP A 47 -1.44 -5.92 -13.74
N THR A 48 -2.19 -7.02 -13.73
CA THR A 48 -1.90 -8.17 -14.60
C THR A 48 -2.51 -8.07 -15.98
N ARG A 49 -3.52 -7.22 -16.15
CA ARG A 49 -4.29 -7.05 -17.37
C ARG A 49 -4.83 -5.65 -17.51
N ASP A 50 -5.17 -5.27 -18.74
CA ASP A 50 -5.82 -4.01 -19.03
C ASP A 50 -7.24 -3.97 -18.46
N GLY A 51 -7.66 -2.78 -18.05
CA GLY A 51 -9.02 -2.53 -17.59
C GLY A 51 -10.00 -2.33 -18.73
N ASP A 52 -11.30 -2.35 -18.40
CA ASP A 52 -12.34 -2.03 -19.34
C ASP A 52 -12.43 -0.50 -19.54
N SER A 53 -12.14 -0.04 -20.73
CA SER A 53 -12.17 1.40 -21.11
C SER A 53 -13.55 2.05 -21.03
N SER A 54 -14.61 1.27 -20.86
CA SER A 54 -15.98 1.76 -20.66
C SER A 54 -16.36 1.95 -19.19
N SER A 55 -15.42 1.71 -18.26
CA SER A 55 -15.67 1.77 -16.83
C SER A 55 -15.77 3.20 -16.30
N GLU A 56 -16.54 3.42 -15.23
CA GLU A 56 -16.60 4.71 -14.52
C GLU A 56 -15.24 5.12 -13.86
N TYR A 57 -14.22 4.26 -13.96
CA TYR A 57 -12.87 4.42 -13.41
C TYR A 57 -11.79 4.75 -14.46
N ASP A 58 -12.20 5.12 -15.69
CA ASP A 58 -11.28 5.41 -16.82
C ASP A 58 -10.31 6.59 -16.63
N SER A 59 -10.43 7.36 -15.56
CA SER A 59 -9.48 8.44 -15.25
C SER A 59 -8.12 7.95 -14.74
N VAL A 60 -8.01 6.66 -14.46
CA VAL A 60 -6.81 6.02 -13.93
C VAL A 60 -6.42 4.88 -14.86
N ASN A 61 -5.28 4.97 -15.49
CA ASN A 61 -4.72 3.93 -16.35
C ASN A 61 -3.21 3.76 -16.09
N GLY A 62 -2.57 2.89 -16.84
CA GLY A 62 -1.13 2.63 -16.75
C GLY A 62 -0.77 1.37 -17.51
N ASP A 63 0.51 1.04 -17.57
CA ASP A 63 0.95 -0.20 -18.18
C ASP A 63 0.62 -1.41 -17.30
N THR A 64 0.34 -2.53 -17.94
CA THR A 64 -0.01 -3.80 -17.33
C THR A 64 0.95 -4.90 -17.81
N LEU A 65 0.85 -6.11 -17.26
CA LEU A 65 1.66 -7.25 -17.75
C LEU A 65 1.29 -7.71 -19.16
N GLU A 66 0.21 -7.20 -19.76
CA GLU A 66 -0.12 -7.44 -21.17
C GLU A 66 0.80 -6.65 -22.11
N ASN A 67 1.44 -5.56 -21.63
CA ASN A 67 2.51 -4.90 -22.34
C ASN A 67 3.84 -5.66 -22.11
N GLU A 68 4.38 -6.28 -23.17
CA GLU A 68 5.58 -7.12 -23.08
C GLU A 68 6.81 -6.33 -22.58
N GLU A 69 7.00 -5.08 -22.99
CA GLU A 69 8.13 -4.26 -22.54
C GLU A 69 8.03 -3.97 -21.03
N TYR A 70 6.83 -3.61 -20.56
CA TYR A 70 6.58 -3.39 -19.14
C TYR A 70 6.75 -4.70 -18.34
N PHE A 71 6.26 -5.83 -18.85
CA PHE A 71 6.42 -7.13 -18.19
C PHE A 71 7.90 -7.49 -17.99
N GLN A 72 8.72 -7.36 -19.04
CA GLN A 72 10.16 -7.64 -18.95
C GLN A 72 10.86 -6.66 -17.99
N TRP A 73 10.47 -5.37 -18.00
CA TRP A 73 10.98 -4.40 -17.04
C TRP A 73 10.63 -4.77 -15.60
N VAL A 74 9.39 -5.16 -15.31
CA VAL A 74 8.96 -5.58 -13.95
C VAL A 74 9.73 -6.81 -13.48
N LYS A 75 9.99 -7.78 -14.36
CA LYS A 75 10.84 -8.95 -14.02
C LYS A 75 12.26 -8.52 -13.63
N ASN A 76 12.88 -7.67 -14.44
CA ASN A 76 14.20 -7.13 -14.15
C ASN A 76 14.22 -6.29 -12.86
N LEU A 77 13.13 -5.58 -12.57
CA LEU A 77 12.98 -4.81 -11.33
C LEU A 77 13.01 -5.74 -10.11
N LYS A 78 12.25 -6.85 -10.16
CA LYS A 78 12.26 -7.88 -9.11
C LYS A 78 13.65 -8.49 -8.91
N GLU A 79 14.33 -8.86 -9.99
CA GLU A 79 15.70 -9.40 -9.94
C GLU A 79 16.70 -8.40 -9.36
N SER A 80 16.41 -7.12 -9.48
CA SER A 80 17.20 -6.04 -8.91
C SER A 80 17.02 -5.84 -7.40
N GLY A 81 16.08 -6.56 -6.76
CA GLY A 81 15.83 -6.51 -5.32
C GLY A 81 14.60 -5.69 -4.90
N PHE A 82 13.80 -5.20 -5.84
CA PHE A 82 12.50 -4.62 -5.52
C PHE A 82 11.44 -5.71 -5.32
N GLU A 83 10.46 -5.44 -4.47
CA GLU A 83 9.29 -6.30 -4.33
C GLU A 83 8.24 -5.95 -5.37
N ILE A 84 7.58 -6.97 -5.92
CA ILE A 84 6.42 -6.82 -6.78
C ILE A 84 5.20 -7.39 -6.06
N CYS A 85 4.09 -6.66 -6.07
CA CYS A 85 2.82 -7.10 -5.50
C CYS A 85 1.64 -6.79 -6.43
N LEU A 86 0.49 -7.39 -6.17
CA LEU A 86 -0.72 -7.11 -6.94
C LEU A 86 -1.41 -5.83 -6.47
N HIS A 87 -1.94 -5.05 -7.43
CA HIS A 87 -2.88 -3.96 -7.21
C HIS A 87 -4.27 -4.35 -7.78
N SER A 88 -5.03 -5.17 -7.04
CA SER A 88 -6.19 -5.89 -7.59
C SER A 88 -5.79 -6.64 -8.88
N SER A 89 -6.64 -6.75 -9.90
CA SER A 89 -6.26 -7.36 -11.19
C SER A 89 -6.04 -6.32 -12.29
N THR A 90 -6.75 -5.20 -12.21
CA THR A 90 -6.74 -4.09 -13.17
C THR A 90 -7.33 -2.83 -12.53
N TRP A 91 -7.34 -1.69 -13.25
CA TRP A 91 -7.95 -0.42 -12.78
C TRP A 91 -9.49 -0.42 -12.81
N SER A 92 -10.13 -1.32 -13.57
CA SER A 92 -11.58 -1.46 -13.60
C SER A 92 -12.08 -2.57 -12.67
N CYS A 93 -13.40 -2.71 -12.56
CA CYS A 93 -14.02 -3.78 -11.78
C CYS A 93 -13.61 -5.18 -12.29
N SER A 94 -13.26 -6.07 -11.38
CA SER A 94 -12.86 -7.44 -11.70
C SER A 94 -13.80 -8.46 -11.07
N GLU A 95 -14.37 -9.33 -11.90
CA GLU A 95 -15.14 -10.48 -11.40
C GLU A 95 -14.20 -11.55 -10.83
N ARG A 96 -14.76 -12.46 -10.03
CA ARG A 96 -14.01 -13.54 -9.37
C ARG A 96 -13.06 -14.30 -10.30
N THR A 97 -13.51 -14.65 -11.51
CA THR A 97 -12.70 -15.38 -12.50
C THR A 97 -11.46 -14.59 -12.91
N GLN A 98 -11.62 -13.29 -13.10
CA GLN A 98 -10.52 -12.38 -13.47
C GLN A 98 -9.52 -12.22 -12.32
N ILE A 99 -9.99 -12.21 -11.08
CA ILE A 99 -9.11 -12.18 -9.90
C ILE A 99 -8.31 -13.47 -9.79
N ILE A 100 -8.94 -14.64 -9.99
CA ILE A 100 -8.25 -15.95 -10.02
C ILE A 100 -7.15 -15.97 -11.09
N GLU A 101 -7.46 -15.49 -12.30
CA GLU A 101 -6.51 -15.39 -13.40
C GLU A 101 -5.37 -14.42 -13.06
N ALA A 102 -5.65 -13.29 -12.42
CA ALA A 102 -4.63 -12.34 -12.00
C ALA A 102 -3.64 -12.95 -11.00
N PHE A 103 -4.13 -13.66 -9.97
CA PHE A 103 -3.25 -14.37 -9.05
C PHE A 103 -2.43 -15.45 -9.75
N LYS A 104 -3.04 -16.23 -10.66
CA LYS A 104 -2.33 -17.25 -11.43
C LYS A 104 -1.22 -16.63 -12.27
N THR A 105 -1.51 -15.62 -13.08
CA THR A 105 -0.53 -14.91 -13.93
C THR A 105 0.60 -14.35 -13.09
N PHE A 106 0.27 -13.75 -11.93
CA PHE A 106 1.26 -13.20 -11.02
C PHE A 106 2.17 -14.30 -10.44
N GLU A 107 1.59 -15.40 -9.94
CA GLU A 107 2.34 -16.49 -9.33
C GLU A 107 3.26 -17.20 -10.32
N GLU A 108 2.84 -17.39 -11.57
CA GLU A 108 3.64 -17.96 -12.64
C GLU A 108 4.87 -17.08 -12.98
N SER A 109 4.75 -15.77 -12.82
CA SER A 109 5.79 -14.80 -13.20
C SER A 109 6.67 -14.36 -12.04
N PHE A 110 6.09 -14.20 -10.85
CA PHE A 110 6.72 -13.55 -9.69
C PHE A 110 6.65 -14.35 -8.40
N ASN A 111 6.17 -15.59 -8.41
CA ASN A 111 5.83 -16.37 -7.23
C ASN A 111 4.68 -15.72 -6.44
N ARG A 112 4.49 -16.11 -5.16
CA ARG A 112 3.41 -15.59 -4.32
C ARG A 112 3.61 -14.10 -3.98
N SER A 113 2.54 -13.32 -4.04
CA SER A 113 2.50 -11.96 -3.48
C SER A 113 2.09 -12.01 -2.01
N SER A 114 2.95 -11.54 -1.10
CA SER A 114 2.58 -11.44 0.33
C SER A 114 1.67 -10.25 0.60
N ILE A 115 1.80 -9.19 -0.18
CA ILE A 115 1.03 -7.95 -0.05
C ILE A 115 0.06 -7.82 -1.21
N LEU A 116 -1.14 -7.33 -0.90
CA LEU A 116 -2.09 -6.87 -1.90
C LEU A 116 -2.46 -5.40 -1.63
N ILE A 117 -2.51 -4.64 -2.71
CA ILE A 117 -3.05 -3.29 -2.73
C ILE A 117 -4.41 -3.35 -3.43
N GLN A 118 -5.38 -2.60 -2.93
CA GLN A 118 -6.72 -2.57 -3.51
C GLN A 118 -7.23 -1.14 -3.65
N HIS A 119 -8.09 -0.91 -4.64
CA HIS A 119 -8.77 0.36 -4.83
C HIS A 119 -9.81 0.59 -3.73
N ASN A 120 -9.82 1.80 -3.17
CA ASN A 120 -10.76 2.13 -2.10
C ASN A 120 -12.17 2.45 -2.61
N ASP A 121 -12.29 2.88 -3.81
CA ASP A 121 -13.52 3.32 -4.48
C ASP A 121 -14.29 2.18 -5.16
N HIS A 122 -13.66 1.03 -5.42
CA HIS A 122 -14.29 -0.16 -5.99
C HIS A 122 -15.28 -0.86 -5.04
N LYS A 123 -16.09 -0.09 -4.31
CA LYS A 123 -17.06 -0.60 -3.33
C LYS A 123 -18.11 -1.51 -3.93
N LYS A 124 -18.48 -1.21 -5.18
CA LYS A 124 -19.49 -1.97 -5.94
C LYS A 124 -18.90 -3.18 -6.65
N CYS A 125 -17.58 -3.36 -6.57
CA CYS A 125 -16.81 -4.38 -7.25
C CYS A 125 -16.02 -5.24 -6.25
N GLU A 126 -14.78 -5.59 -6.56
CA GLU A 126 -13.99 -6.60 -5.86
C GLU A 126 -13.35 -6.14 -4.54
N SER A 127 -13.33 -4.86 -4.21
CA SER A 127 -12.70 -4.43 -2.96
C SER A 127 -13.32 -5.09 -1.73
N ILE A 128 -12.50 -5.33 -0.70
CA ILE A 128 -12.90 -5.90 0.59
C ILE A 128 -12.49 -4.99 1.75
N TYR A 129 -13.38 -4.77 2.71
CA TYR A 129 -13.14 -4.14 4.01
C TYR A 129 -12.28 -2.86 4.00
N TRP A 130 -12.52 -1.93 3.09
CA TRP A 130 -11.70 -0.72 3.04
C TRP A 130 -11.94 0.24 4.22
N GLY A 131 -10.86 0.76 4.80
CA GLY A 131 -10.86 1.87 5.75
C GLY A 131 -11.48 1.54 7.13
N SER A 132 -11.71 2.60 7.90
CA SER A 132 -12.33 2.55 9.23
C SER A 132 -13.84 2.25 9.19
N LYS A 133 -14.40 2.04 8.02
CA LYS A 133 -15.85 1.96 7.76
C LYS A 133 -16.54 0.74 8.37
N ARG A 134 -15.78 -0.20 8.96
CA ARG A 134 -16.32 -1.33 9.72
C ARG A 134 -15.95 -1.23 11.18
N LEU A 135 -16.60 -0.32 11.85
CA LEU A 135 -16.55 -0.30 13.31
C LEU A 135 -17.44 -1.42 13.87
N THR A 136 -16.99 -2.02 14.97
CA THR A 136 -17.76 -3.03 15.68
C THR A 136 -18.93 -2.42 16.44
N PHE A 137 -19.98 -3.21 16.68
CA PHE A 137 -21.08 -2.81 17.59
C PHE A 137 -20.53 -2.39 18.96
N PRO A 138 -20.98 -1.30 19.59
CA PRO A 138 -22.09 -0.40 19.18
C PRO A 138 -21.64 0.83 18.35
N LEU A 139 -20.37 0.98 18.07
CA LEU A 139 -19.83 2.18 17.40
C LEU A 139 -20.31 2.32 15.95
N ASN A 140 -20.49 1.21 15.25
CA ASN A 140 -21.07 1.22 13.91
C ASN A 140 -22.43 1.95 13.90
N ILE A 141 -23.28 1.75 14.92
CA ILE A 141 -24.59 2.43 15.02
C ILE A 141 -24.40 3.92 15.28
N ILE A 142 -23.48 4.30 16.17
CA ILE A 142 -23.20 5.69 16.50
C ILE A 142 -22.68 6.44 15.24
N PHE A 143 -21.77 5.82 14.50
CA PHE A 143 -21.24 6.43 13.27
C PHE A 143 -22.24 6.47 12.13
N GLU A 144 -23.14 5.48 12.01
CA GLU A 144 -24.25 5.54 11.06
C GLU A 144 -25.23 6.66 11.38
N LEU A 145 -25.53 6.88 12.66
CA LEU A 145 -26.36 8.01 13.10
C LEU A 145 -25.68 9.35 12.84
N LEU A 146 -24.37 9.46 13.13
CA LEU A 146 -23.59 10.66 12.81
C LEU A 146 -23.48 10.91 11.31
N ALA A 147 -23.45 9.85 10.49
CA ALA A 147 -23.43 9.96 9.04
C ALA A 147 -24.76 10.47 8.44
N LEU A 148 -25.87 10.36 9.15
CA LEU A 148 -27.13 11.00 8.77
C LEU A 148 -27.07 12.54 8.88
N ILE A 149 -26.28 13.03 9.84
CA ILE A 149 -26.10 14.47 10.09
C ILE A 149 -24.96 15.03 9.21
N ASN A 150 -23.94 14.23 8.95
CA ASN A 150 -22.83 14.59 8.08
C ASN A 150 -22.72 13.58 6.90
N PRO A 151 -23.17 13.93 5.67
CA PRO A 151 -23.15 13.02 4.52
C PRO A 151 -21.76 12.52 4.10
N ARG A 152 -20.69 13.20 4.54
CA ARG A 152 -19.30 12.72 4.36
C ARG A 152 -18.90 11.69 5.42
N GLY A 153 -19.79 11.38 6.38
CA GLY A 153 -19.57 10.43 7.44
C GLY A 153 -19.45 8.99 6.93
N VAL A 154 -18.74 8.20 7.71
CA VAL A 154 -18.46 6.79 7.46
C VAL A 154 -19.73 5.96 7.53
N ARG A 155 -20.26 5.52 6.39
CA ARG A 155 -21.35 4.53 6.35
C ARG A 155 -20.74 3.12 6.38
N SER A 156 -21.33 2.23 7.16
CA SER A 156 -21.04 0.80 7.06
C SER A 156 -21.41 0.32 5.65
N THR A 157 -20.39 0.05 4.83
CA THR A 157 -20.59 -0.41 3.46
C THR A 157 -20.13 -1.86 3.37
N ILE A 158 -20.99 -2.74 2.86
CA ILE A 158 -20.56 -4.09 2.47
C ILE A 158 -19.91 -3.96 1.09
N TYR A 159 -18.64 -4.30 1.02
CA TYR A 159 -17.91 -4.40 -0.22
C TYR A 159 -18.26 -5.70 -0.92
N GLN A 160 -18.34 -5.68 -2.26
CA GLN A 160 -18.81 -6.85 -2.99
C GLN A 160 -17.78 -7.99 -3.00
N GLY A 161 -16.50 -7.68 -2.87
CA GLY A 161 -15.44 -8.70 -2.76
C GLY A 161 -15.54 -9.58 -1.50
N GLU A 162 -16.22 -9.11 -0.45
CA GLU A 162 -16.48 -9.89 0.77
C GLU A 162 -17.88 -10.53 0.83
N ASN A 163 -18.74 -10.23 -0.12
CA ASN A 163 -20.10 -10.73 -0.20
C ASN A 163 -20.16 -12.07 -0.94
N GLU A 164 -20.31 -13.18 -0.24
CA GLU A 164 -20.32 -14.55 -0.79
C GLU A 164 -21.36 -14.77 -1.91
N LYS A 165 -22.38 -13.91 -1.99
CA LYS A 165 -23.42 -13.98 -3.03
C LYS A 165 -23.09 -13.10 -4.26
N SER A 166 -22.01 -12.34 -4.23
CA SER A 166 -21.61 -11.46 -5.31
C SER A 166 -20.77 -12.19 -6.35
N LYS A 167 -20.91 -11.82 -7.62
CA LYS A 167 -20.00 -12.26 -8.70
C LYS A 167 -18.58 -11.74 -8.52
N PHE A 168 -18.38 -10.74 -7.66
CA PHE A 168 -17.11 -10.15 -7.32
C PHE A 168 -16.47 -10.79 -6.06
N PHE A 169 -17.10 -11.80 -5.45
CA PHE A 169 -16.59 -12.43 -4.24
C PHE A 169 -15.26 -13.15 -4.47
N TRP A 170 -14.27 -12.83 -3.66
CA TRP A 170 -12.94 -13.50 -3.67
C TRP A 170 -12.30 -13.63 -2.28
N GLY A 171 -13.08 -13.41 -1.22
CA GLY A 171 -12.58 -13.42 0.15
C GLY A 171 -11.88 -14.72 0.55
N ASP A 172 -12.30 -15.87 0.04
CA ASP A 172 -11.65 -17.16 0.23
C ASP A 172 -10.25 -17.21 -0.41
N ILE A 173 -10.09 -16.64 -1.60
CA ILE A 173 -8.80 -16.51 -2.30
C ILE A 173 -7.88 -15.57 -1.53
N SER A 174 -8.42 -14.47 -0.99
CA SER A 174 -7.67 -13.55 -0.15
C SER A 174 -6.99 -14.25 1.03
N LEU A 175 -7.74 -15.12 1.74
CA LEU A 175 -7.20 -15.88 2.87
C LEU A 175 -6.09 -16.86 2.46
N GLU A 176 -6.20 -17.44 1.28
CA GLU A 176 -5.24 -18.42 0.78
C GLU A 176 -3.96 -17.74 0.24
N LYS A 177 -4.13 -16.64 -0.50
CA LYS A 177 -3.08 -16.07 -1.34
C LYS A 177 -2.37 -14.86 -0.74
N VAL A 178 -3.00 -14.12 0.18
CA VAL A 178 -2.50 -12.82 0.65
C VAL A 178 -2.24 -12.85 2.15
N ASP A 179 -1.06 -12.41 2.58
CA ASP A 179 -0.70 -12.31 4.00
C ASP A 179 -1.11 -10.94 4.58
N TYR A 180 -0.92 -9.86 3.81
CA TYR A 180 -1.15 -8.49 4.27
C TYR A 180 -1.93 -7.68 3.23
N ILE A 181 -2.91 -6.91 3.68
CA ILE A 181 -3.62 -5.92 2.87
C ILE A 181 -3.40 -4.54 3.47
N ARG A 182 -2.99 -3.56 2.64
CA ARG A 182 -2.92 -2.16 3.07
C ARG A 182 -4.32 -1.63 3.34
N ASN A 183 -4.47 -0.88 4.43
CA ASN A 183 -5.77 -0.31 4.81
C ASN A 183 -5.66 1.19 5.07
N LEU A 184 -5.47 1.60 6.33
CA LEU A 184 -5.49 3.01 6.71
C LEU A 184 -4.19 3.73 6.33
N THR A 185 -4.33 4.98 5.89
CA THR A 185 -3.22 5.89 5.62
C THR A 185 -3.29 7.09 6.56
N PHE A 186 -2.13 7.66 6.94
CA PHE A 186 -2.00 8.73 7.91
C PHE A 186 -0.99 9.78 7.45
N ASP A 187 -1.28 11.05 7.71
CA ASP A 187 -0.34 12.16 7.50
C ASP A 187 0.69 12.22 8.64
N GLU A 188 1.50 11.18 8.75
CA GLU A 188 2.56 11.06 9.77
C GLU A 188 3.77 10.33 9.18
N ILE A 189 4.96 10.92 9.35
CA ILE A 189 6.23 10.32 8.88
C ILE A 189 6.65 9.10 9.70
N ASN A 190 6.41 9.12 11.00
CA ASN A 190 6.75 8.01 11.88
C ASN A 190 5.49 7.27 12.34
N LEU A 191 5.17 6.17 11.67
CA LEU A 191 3.97 5.38 11.93
C LEU A 191 3.88 4.87 13.38
N PHE A 192 4.97 4.78 14.13
CA PHE A 192 4.92 4.44 15.55
C PHE A 192 4.25 5.51 16.40
N ASN A 193 4.14 6.77 15.90
CA ASN A 193 3.35 7.82 16.55
C ASN A 193 1.83 7.63 16.36
N VAL A 194 1.44 6.86 15.33
CA VAL A 194 0.04 6.47 15.11
C VAL A 194 -0.31 5.30 16.01
N THR A 195 0.42 4.20 15.89
CA THR A 195 0.23 2.99 16.69
C THR A 195 1.52 2.17 16.72
N LYS A 196 1.68 1.38 17.78
CA LYS A 196 2.74 0.36 17.82
C LYS A 196 2.42 -0.88 16.96
N TYR A 197 1.16 -1.07 16.56
CA TYR A 197 0.67 -2.22 15.81
C TYR A 197 0.51 -1.88 14.33
N ILE A 198 1.62 -1.69 13.65
CA ILE A 198 1.67 -1.35 12.20
C ILE A 198 0.97 -2.44 11.39
N ALA A 199 1.35 -3.70 11.62
CA ALA A 199 0.62 -4.88 11.13
C ALA A 199 -0.28 -5.41 12.24
N HIS A 200 -1.52 -5.75 11.91
CA HIS A 200 -2.51 -6.17 12.89
C HIS A 200 -3.66 -6.93 12.25
N GLN A 201 -4.42 -7.66 13.08
CA GLN A 201 -5.69 -8.25 12.70
C GLN A 201 -6.84 -7.39 13.24
N ARG A 202 -7.91 -7.24 12.46
CA ARG A 202 -9.12 -6.53 12.87
C ARG A 202 -10.27 -7.50 13.14
N ARG A 203 -11.20 -7.04 13.95
CA ARG A 203 -12.44 -7.76 14.19
C ARG A 203 -13.36 -7.65 12.98
N ASN A 204 -14.19 -8.65 12.77
CA ASN A 204 -15.20 -8.66 11.70
C ASN A 204 -14.66 -8.51 10.27
N THR A 205 -13.40 -8.87 10.05
CA THR A 205 -12.78 -8.92 8.73
C THR A 205 -12.39 -10.37 8.38
N LYS A 206 -13.42 -11.20 8.17
CA LYS A 206 -13.32 -12.67 7.98
C LYS A 206 -12.33 -13.07 6.87
N TYR A 207 -12.19 -12.26 5.85
CA TYR A 207 -11.46 -12.59 4.61
C TYR A 207 -10.10 -11.91 4.48
N VAL A 208 -9.54 -11.42 5.58
CA VAL A 208 -8.21 -10.79 5.59
C VAL A 208 -7.38 -11.40 6.71
N ASN A 209 -6.19 -11.90 6.37
CA ASN A 209 -5.25 -12.47 7.33
C ASN A 209 -4.71 -11.37 8.24
N ASN A 210 -4.07 -10.36 7.66
CA ASN A 210 -3.52 -9.24 8.41
C ASN A 210 -3.69 -7.93 7.62
N TRP A 211 -3.87 -6.86 8.35
CA TRP A 211 -3.87 -5.49 7.87
C TRP A 211 -2.55 -4.80 8.17
N PHE A 212 -2.18 -3.80 7.38
CA PHE A 212 -1.14 -2.87 7.77
C PHE A 212 -1.50 -1.44 7.38
N ILE A 213 -0.85 -0.48 8.05
CA ILE A 213 -1.04 0.96 7.86
C ILE A 213 0.15 1.56 7.11
N SER A 214 -0.07 2.71 6.47
CA SER A 214 0.97 3.46 5.76
C SER A 214 0.87 4.95 6.00
N SER A 215 1.93 5.67 5.67
CA SER A 215 1.95 7.13 5.57
C SER A 215 1.35 7.55 4.23
N GLU A 216 0.57 8.63 4.22
CA GLU A 216 -0.14 9.11 3.03
C GLU A 216 0.68 10.16 2.28
N ALA A 217 0.99 9.89 1.01
CA ALA A 217 1.63 10.83 0.10
C ALA A 217 1.32 10.46 -1.37
N PRO A 218 0.07 10.65 -1.83
CA PRO A 218 -0.43 10.08 -3.09
C PRO A 218 0.21 10.65 -4.36
N ASP A 219 0.94 11.74 -4.28
CA ASP A 219 1.60 12.41 -5.41
C ASP A 219 2.96 13.00 -5.02
N CYS A 220 3.68 13.57 -6.00
CA CYS A 220 5.01 14.13 -5.79
C CYS A 220 5.03 15.25 -4.75
N ASP A 221 4.06 16.15 -4.75
CA ASP A 221 4.05 17.30 -3.84
C ASP A 221 3.82 16.86 -2.39
N SER A 222 2.87 15.97 -2.14
CA SER A 222 2.64 15.39 -0.82
C SER A 222 3.83 14.53 -0.36
N PHE A 223 4.47 13.79 -1.27
CA PHE A 223 5.67 13.00 -1.00
C PHE A 223 6.83 13.87 -0.52
N ILE A 224 7.11 14.98 -1.22
CA ILE A 224 8.17 15.93 -0.85
C ILE A 224 7.85 16.61 0.48
N ASN A 225 6.58 16.97 0.71
CA ASN A 225 6.15 17.56 1.97
C ASN A 225 6.32 16.61 3.15
N LEU A 226 5.99 15.31 2.97
CA LEU A 226 6.19 14.29 3.99
C LEU A 226 7.69 14.02 4.23
N LEU A 227 8.50 13.92 3.17
CA LEU A 227 9.94 13.66 3.22
C LEU A 227 10.81 14.93 3.28
N ASN A 228 10.34 16.01 3.91
CA ASN A 228 11.20 17.14 4.17
C ASN A 228 12.34 16.79 5.17
N LYS A 229 13.42 17.56 5.17
CA LYS A 229 14.63 17.29 5.99
C LYS A 229 14.29 17.11 7.48
N LYS A 230 13.40 17.97 8.02
CA LYS A 230 13.01 17.91 9.44
C LYS A 230 12.32 16.59 9.79
N ASN A 231 11.44 16.11 8.92
CA ASN A 231 10.74 14.84 9.11
C ASN A 231 11.67 13.64 8.98
N ILE A 232 12.61 13.67 8.03
CA ILE A 232 13.64 12.62 7.89
C ILE A 232 14.53 12.58 9.14
N ASP A 233 14.97 13.73 9.67
CA ASP A 233 15.76 13.80 10.90
C ASP A 233 14.97 13.30 12.12
N LYS A 234 13.67 13.63 12.20
CA LYS A 234 12.74 13.11 13.22
C LYS A 234 12.67 11.59 13.15
N LEU A 235 12.47 11.02 11.94
CA LEU A 235 12.39 9.58 11.73
C LEU A 235 13.65 8.85 12.23
N GLU A 236 14.83 9.38 11.90
CA GLU A 236 16.12 8.82 12.36
C GLU A 236 16.29 8.95 13.88
N THR A 237 15.97 10.12 14.46
CA THR A 237 16.15 10.39 15.89
C THR A 237 15.22 9.56 16.76
N GLU A 238 13.99 9.33 16.29
CA GLU A 238 12.97 8.57 17.01
C GLU A 238 13.10 7.05 16.81
N ASN A 239 14.07 6.57 16.01
CA ASN A 239 14.20 5.17 15.57
C ASN A 239 12.90 4.66 14.93
N GLY A 240 12.31 5.48 14.08
CA GLY A 240 10.95 5.34 13.58
C GLY A 240 10.79 4.35 12.43
N LEU A 241 9.56 4.34 11.92
CA LEU A 241 9.15 3.57 10.74
C LEU A 241 8.31 4.43 9.82
N CYS A 242 8.65 4.41 8.53
CA CYS A 242 7.86 5.01 7.48
C CYS A 242 7.60 4.00 6.36
N ILE A 243 6.35 3.74 6.05
CA ILE A 243 5.88 2.98 4.89
C ILE A 243 5.00 3.95 4.09
N ILE A 244 5.52 4.53 3.03
CA ILE A 244 4.76 5.52 2.24
C ILE A 244 3.86 4.81 1.23
N TYR A 245 2.62 5.27 1.13
CA TYR A 245 1.73 5.08 0.01
C TYR A 245 1.91 6.24 -0.97
N THR A 246 2.12 5.95 -2.24
CA THR A 246 2.22 6.95 -3.32
C THR A 246 1.88 6.36 -4.67
N HIS A 247 1.73 7.22 -5.69
CA HIS A 247 1.69 6.83 -7.09
C HIS A 247 2.86 7.51 -7.80
N PHE A 248 3.89 6.78 -8.15
CA PHE A 248 5.02 7.34 -8.88
C PHE A 248 4.65 7.84 -10.29
N GLY A 249 3.50 7.41 -10.83
CA GLY A 249 2.92 7.98 -12.04
C GLY A 249 2.46 9.44 -11.90
N ASN A 250 2.29 9.97 -10.66
CA ASN A 250 1.67 11.26 -10.39
C ASN A 250 2.70 12.36 -10.14
N ASN A 251 3.13 13.03 -11.22
CA ASN A 251 3.94 14.25 -11.21
C ASN A 251 5.39 14.12 -10.69
N PHE A 252 5.93 12.91 -10.51
CA PHE A 252 7.34 12.71 -10.15
C PHE A 252 8.30 12.99 -11.31
N LEU A 253 7.79 12.95 -12.56
CA LEU A 253 8.47 13.39 -13.76
C LEU A 253 7.78 14.61 -14.36
N LYS A 254 8.58 15.57 -14.81
CA LYS A 254 8.17 16.73 -15.61
C LYS A 254 9.03 16.76 -16.86
N GLU A 255 8.43 16.70 -18.04
CA GLU A 255 9.13 16.68 -19.32
C GLU A 255 10.25 15.61 -19.40
N GLY A 256 9.95 14.40 -18.93
CA GLY A 256 10.89 13.27 -18.90
C GLY A 256 12.03 13.39 -17.89
N LYS A 257 11.99 14.37 -16.99
CA LYS A 257 13.00 14.58 -15.94
C LYS A 257 12.39 14.44 -14.56
N LEU A 258 13.11 13.77 -13.67
CA LEU A 258 12.74 13.68 -12.26
C LEU A 258 12.63 15.07 -11.62
N ASP A 259 11.59 15.28 -10.84
CA ASP A 259 11.43 16.49 -10.03
C ASP A 259 12.68 16.74 -9.16
N SER A 260 13.13 17.99 -9.09
CA SER A 260 14.37 18.34 -8.37
C SER A 260 14.26 18.15 -6.87
N SER A 261 13.10 18.49 -6.29
CA SER A 261 12.88 18.38 -4.85
C SER A 261 12.72 16.91 -4.43
N PHE A 262 12.09 16.09 -5.27
CA PHE A 262 12.10 14.64 -5.09
C PHE A 262 13.51 14.07 -5.06
N LYS A 263 14.35 14.46 -6.04
CA LYS A 263 15.78 14.04 -6.07
C LYS A 263 16.53 14.45 -4.81
N GLU A 264 16.32 15.67 -4.31
CA GLU A 264 16.95 16.15 -3.09
C GLU A 264 16.48 15.39 -1.86
N ALA A 265 15.17 15.14 -1.73
CA ALA A 265 14.60 14.38 -0.63
C ALA A 265 15.16 12.95 -0.56
N ILE A 266 15.20 12.24 -1.70
CA ILE A 266 15.75 10.88 -1.79
C ILE A 266 17.24 10.84 -1.48
N LYS A 267 18.04 11.78 -1.99
CA LYS A 267 19.48 11.87 -1.67
C LYS A 267 19.70 12.15 -0.18
N TYR A 268 18.90 13.05 0.40
CA TYR A 268 19.01 13.34 1.82
C TYR A 268 18.63 12.14 2.68
N LEU A 269 17.53 11.46 2.34
CA LEU A 269 17.10 10.23 3.01
C LEU A 269 18.18 9.13 2.94
N SER A 270 18.74 8.89 1.74
CA SER A 270 19.75 7.84 1.53
C SER A 270 21.08 8.13 2.24
N SER A 271 21.36 9.39 2.63
CA SER A 271 22.52 9.75 3.43
C SER A 271 22.40 9.37 4.92
N LYS A 272 21.20 8.96 5.36
CA LYS A 272 20.91 8.58 6.74
C LYS A 272 21.15 7.10 7.01
N ASN A 273 21.25 6.73 8.29
CA ASN A 273 21.43 5.33 8.68
C ASN A 273 20.09 4.56 8.69
N GLY A 274 19.39 4.53 7.54
CA GLY A 274 18.11 3.84 7.37
C GLY A 274 18.24 2.39 6.89
N TRP A 275 17.22 1.61 7.13
CA TRP A 275 16.99 0.29 6.55
C TRP A 275 15.97 0.44 5.42
N TYR A 276 16.46 0.43 4.17
CA TYR A 276 15.72 0.73 2.93
C TYR A 276 15.42 -0.56 2.19
N VAL A 277 14.31 -1.19 2.50
CA VAL A 277 13.92 -2.51 2.00
C VAL A 277 12.44 -2.55 1.61
N PRO A 278 12.01 -3.56 0.84
CA PRO A 278 10.60 -3.78 0.54
C PRO A 278 9.70 -3.87 1.76
N ALA A 279 8.41 -3.64 1.55
CA ALA A 279 7.44 -3.60 2.63
C ALA A 279 7.28 -4.95 3.34
N THR A 280 7.29 -6.07 2.61
CA THR A 280 7.22 -7.41 3.22
C THR A 280 8.36 -7.65 4.21
N ASP A 281 9.59 -7.23 3.90
CA ASP A 281 10.73 -7.40 4.80
C ASP A 281 10.51 -6.65 6.12
N ILE A 282 9.97 -5.43 6.05
CA ILE A 282 9.62 -4.64 7.24
C ILE A 282 8.50 -5.32 8.03
N LEU A 283 7.42 -5.75 7.36
CA LEU A 283 6.27 -6.38 8.02
C LEU A 283 6.67 -7.69 8.72
N LEU A 284 7.46 -8.54 8.08
CA LEU A 284 8.00 -9.76 8.67
C LEU A 284 8.92 -9.48 9.87
N HIS A 285 9.77 -8.45 9.76
CA HIS A 285 10.60 -8.03 10.88
C HIS A 285 9.76 -7.56 12.08
N LEU A 286 8.72 -6.77 11.83
CA LEU A 286 7.80 -6.33 12.87
C LEU A 286 7.07 -7.50 13.53
N ASP A 287 6.60 -8.47 12.73
CA ASP A 287 5.94 -9.66 13.26
C ASP A 287 6.87 -10.44 14.21
N GLN A 288 8.14 -10.62 13.83
CA GLN A 288 9.14 -11.25 14.69
C GLN A 288 9.45 -10.47 15.98
N LYS A 289 9.39 -9.13 15.95
CA LYS A 289 9.77 -8.27 17.09
C LYS A 289 8.63 -7.96 18.05
N ILE A 290 7.45 -7.72 17.53
CA ILE A 290 6.29 -7.24 18.30
C ILE A 290 5.01 -8.04 18.04
N GLY A 291 5.04 -8.96 17.06
CA GLY A 291 3.90 -9.76 16.63
C GLY A 291 2.88 -8.99 15.80
N THR A 292 1.93 -9.72 15.25
CA THR A 292 0.78 -9.18 14.49
C THR A 292 -0.51 -9.46 15.29
N PRO A 293 -0.81 -8.67 16.33
CA PRO A 293 -1.90 -8.97 17.24
C PRO A 293 -3.26 -8.64 16.64
N ARG A 294 -4.29 -9.31 17.13
CA ARG A 294 -5.66 -8.86 16.96
C ARG A 294 -5.91 -7.62 17.81
N LEU A 295 -6.30 -6.51 17.18
CA LEU A 295 -6.56 -5.27 17.88
C LEU A 295 -7.68 -5.42 18.91
N SER A 296 -7.52 -4.75 20.05
CA SER A 296 -8.62 -4.56 20.98
C SER A 296 -9.64 -3.58 20.36
N TYR A 297 -10.85 -3.59 20.92
CA TYR A 297 -11.88 -2.63 20.52
C TYR A 297 -11.42 -1.17 20.64
N PHE A 298 -10.69 -0.84 21.71
CA PHE A 298 -10.17 0.51 21.93
C PHE A 298 -9.04 0.88 20.96
N ASP A 299 -8.20 -0.08 20.55
CA ASP A 299 -7.15 0.15 19.56
C ASP A 299 -7.76 0.42 18.18
N GLU A 300 -8.77 -0.37 17.76
CA GLU A 300 -9.49 -0.13 16.49
C GLU A 300 -10.16 1.24 16.48
N LEU A 301 -10.78 1.63 17.60
CA LEU A 301 -11.42 2.92 17.76
C LEU A 301 -10.39 4.06 17.66
N SER A 302 -9.28 3.93 18.38
CA SER A 302 -8.19 4.92 18.37
C SER A 302 -7.62 5.12 16.97
N LEU A 303 -7.45 4.06 16.18
CA LEU A 303 -7.02 4.15 14.79
C LEU A 303 -8.05 4.85 13.90
N GLY A 304 -9.33 4.64 14.14
CA GLY A 304 -10.41 5.24 13.36
C GLY A 304 -10.60 6.75 13.61
N PHE A 305 -10.06 7.28 14.70
CA PHE A 305 -10.13 8.73 15.05
C PHE A 305 -8.85 9.53 14.75
N LYS A 306 -7.79 8.85 14.33
CA LYS A 306 -6.53 9.50 13.91
C LYS A 306 -6.52 9.78 12.42
#